data_348d69fe54d9e7280e24b283f101b155
#
_entry.id   348d69fe54d9e7280e24b283f101b155
#
_cell.length_a   1.000
_cell.length_b   1.000
_cell.length_c   1.000
_cell.angle_alpha   90.00
_cell.angle_beta   90.00
_cell.angle_gamma   90.00
#
_symmetry.space_group_name_H-M   'P 1'
#
loop_
_entity.id
_entity.type
_entity.pdbx_description
1 polymer ?
#
loop_
_entity_poly.entity_id
_entity_poly.type
_entity_poly.pdbx_seq_one_letter_code
_entity_poly.pdbx_strand_id
1 'polypeptide(L)'
;MYKSLLPLLVLFFICCKENKDSKPPISPEEMAAILTDLYYMEANFESLSGYVKDSLTQTLKQEILNKHQTNDSIFLLAGDYYNLRPEMLEKIERMVIDKIESQSKPDSSTIRN
;
A
#
# COMPACT_ATOMS: atom_id res chain seq x y z
N MET A 1 11.25 -50.83 14.12
CA MET A 1 10.05 -50.02 14.27
C MET A 1 10.21 -48.55 13.96
N TYR A 2 11.42 -48.02 13.81
CA TYR A 2 11.63 -46.60 13.53
C TYR A 2 11.77 -46.25 12.05
N LYS A 3 11.87 -47.26 11.18
CA LYS A 3 12.06 -47.08 9.74
C LYS A 3 10.81 -46.63 8.98
N SER A 4 9.63 -46.74 9.57
CA SER A 4 8.35 -46.32 8.95
C SER A 4 7.91 -44.89 9.35
N LEU A 5 8.53 -44.31 10.39
CA LEU A 5 8.17 -42.98 10.89
C LEU A 5 8.97 -41.85 10.20
N LEU A 6 10.13 -42.19 9.63
CA LEU A 6 11.01 -41.22 8.97
C LEU A 6 10.40 -40.63 7.69
N PRO A 7 9.69 -41.40 6.82
CA PRO A 7 9.08 -40.79 5.63
C PRO A 7 7.85 -39.90 5.95
N LEU A 8 7.19 -40.13 7.10
CA LEU A 8 6.04 -39.31 7.49
C LEU A 8 6.45 -37.90 7.95
N LEU A 9 7.66 -37.77 8.54
CA LEU A 9 8.19 -36.50 9.01
C LEU A 9 8.65 -35.60 7.84
N VAL A 10 9.07 -36.20 6.73
CA VAL A 10 9.54 -35.46 5.54
C VAL A 10 8.37 -34.83 4.76
N LEU A 11 7.15 -35.37 4.91
CA LEU A 11 5.96 -34.85 4.23
C LEU A 11 5.47 -33.52 4.84
N PHE A 12 5.91 -33.18 6.05
CA PHE A 12 5.46 -31.95 6.73
C PHE A 12 6.19 -30.69 6.29
N PHE A 13 7.29 -30.81 5.54
CA PHE A 13 8.10 -29.68 5.08
C PHE A 13 7.73 -29.15 3.68
N ILE A 14 6.74 -29.73 3.00
CA ILE A 14 6.40 -29.36 1.61
C ILE A 14 5.25 -28.35 1.53
N CYS A 15 4.77 -27.81 2.65
CA CYS A 15 3.59 -26.96 2.67
C CYS A 15 3.89 -25.47 2.86
N CYS A 16 5.03 -24.98 2.35
CA CYS A 16 5.29 -23.55 2.21
C CYS A 16 5.79 -23.25 0.79
N LYS A 17 4.97 -23.52 -0.21
CA LYS A 17 5.07 -22.81 -1.48
C LYS A 17 4.31 -21.50 -1.33
N GLU A 18 5.02 -20.42 -1.00
CA GLU A 18 4.55 -19.09 -1.32
C GLU A 18 4.13 -19.08 -2.80
N ASN A 19 2.85 -18.88 -3.04
CA ASN A 19 2.36 -18.64 -4.40
C ASN A 19 2.94 -17.30 -4.87
N LYS A 20 4.09 -17.34 -5.53
CA LYS A 20 4.70 -16.16 -6.18
C LYS A 20 3.82 -15.58 -7.30
N ASP A 21 2.80 -16.32 -7.71
CA ASP A 21 1.93 -15.99 -8.83
C ASP A 21 0.54 -15.48 -8.43
N SER A 22 0.31 -15.19 -7.14
CA SER A 22 -0.96 -14.60 -6.73
C SER A 22 -1.06 -13.14 -7.22
N LYS A 23 -2.19 -12.82 -7.86
CA LYS A 23 -2.50 -11.45 -8.28
C LYS A 23 -2.63 -10.55 -7.04
N PRO A 24 -2.03 -9.34 -7.03
CA PRO A 24 -2.16 -8.42 -5.91
C PRO A 24 -3.63 -8.00 -5.73
N PRO A 25 -4.10 -7.81 -4.48
CA PRO A 25 -5.46 -7.32 -4.21
C PRO A 25 -5.73 -5.92 -4.78
N ILE A 26 -4.70 -5.09 -4.85
CA ILE A 26 -4.70 -3.76 -5.46
C ILE A 26 -3.49 -3.71 -6.40
N SER A 27 -3.67 -3.22 -7.63
CA SER A 27 -2.56 -3.08 -8.58
C SER A 27 -1.48 -2.12 -8.06
N PRO A 28 -0.21 -2.24 -8.51
CA PRO A 28 0.85 -1.31 -8.09
C PRO A 28 0.52 0.15 -8.40
N GLU A 29 -0.06 0.42 -9.54
CA GLU A 29 -0.45 1.77 -9.98
C GLU A 29 -1.54 2.36 -9.09
N GLU A 30 -2.54 1.57 -8.77
CA GLU A 30 -3.64 1.97 -7.89
C GLU A 30 -3.16 2.13 -6.44
N MET A 31 -2.31 1.22 -5.96
CA MET A 31 -1.70 1.34 -4.64
C MET A 31 -0.88 2.63 -4.50
N ALA A 32 -0.11 2.99 -5.54
CA ALA A 32 0.63 4.25 -5.58
C ALA A 32 -0.30 5.47 -5.56
N ALA A 33 -1.44 5.41 -6.25
CA ALA A 33 -2.43 6.49 -6.25
C ALA A 33 -3.06 6.67 -4.86
N ILE A 34 -3.45 5.59 -4.20
CA ILE A 34 -4.00 5.61 -2.84
C ILE A 34 -2.98 6.19 -1.84
N LEU A 35 -1.74 5.71 -1.88
CA LEU A 35 -0.68 6.18 -0.99
C LEU A 35 -0.37 7.66 -1.20
N THR A 36 -0.43 8.14 -2.43
CA THR A 36 -0.25 9.57 -2.76
C THR A 36 -1.38 10.42 -2.14
N ASP A 37 -2.63 10.00 -2.29
CA ASP A 37 -3.78 10.70 -1.70
C ASP A 37 -3.71 10.70 -0.16
N LEU A 38 -3.30 9.59 0.45
CA LEU A 38 -3.10 9.50 1.90
C LEU A 38 -1.95 10.41 2.38
N TYR A 39 -0.88 10.51 1.62
CA TYR A 39 0.24 11.41 1.91
C TYR A 39 -0.22 12.88 1.95
N TYR A 40 -0.98 13.32 0.95
CA TYR A 40 -1.50 14.70 0.92
C TYR A 40 -2.51 14.95 2.04
N MET A 41 -3.34 13.99 2.36
CA MET A 41 -4.25 14.10 3.51
C MET A 41 -3.46 14.33 4.81
N GLU A 42 -2.46 13.51 5.07
CA GLU A 42 -1.65 13.60 6.29
C GLU A 42 -0.88 14.92 6.37
N ALA A 43 -0.29 15.35 5.26
CA ALA A 43 0.42 16.63 5.17
C ALA A 43 -0.50 17.84 5.50
N ASN A 44 -1.77 17.79 5.07
CA ASN A 44 -2.74 18.84 5.37
C ASN A 44 -3.15 18.86 6.85
N PHE A 45 -2.98 17.78 7.59
CA PHE A 45 -3.36 17.66 8.99
C PHE A 45 -2.19 17.76 9.97
N GLU A 46 -0.99 18.04 9.48
CA GLU A 46 0.20 18.16 10.31
C GLU A 46 0.06 19.20 11.44
N SER A 47 -0.69 20.27 11.19
CA SER A 47 -0.97 21.32 12.18
C SER A 47 -2.08 20.98 13.18
N LEU A 48 -2.83 19.92 12.95
CA LEU A 48 -3.90 19.46 13.84
C LEU A 48 -3.35 18.47 14.86
N SER A 49 -4.02 18.36 16.01
CA SER A 49 -3.65 17.44 17.07
C SER A 49 -4.87 16.88 17.82
N GLY A 50 -4.68 15.78 18.55
CA GLY A 50 -5.66 15.18 19.42
C GLY A 50 -6.86 14.58 18.68
N TYR A 51 -7.98 14.52 19.39
CA TYR A 51 -9.20 13.86 18.91
C TYR A 51 -9.71 14.36 17.55
N VAL A 52 -9.56 15.65 17.29
CA VAL A 52 -9.99 16.26 16.00
C VAL A 52 -9.18 15.69 14.85
N LYS A 53 -7.85 15.58 15.01
CA LYS A 53 -6.97 14.98 14.01
C LYS A 53 -7.34 13.51 13.75
N ASP A 54 -7.51 12.74 14.81
CA ASP A 54 -7.81 11.31 14.70
C ASP A 54 -9.15 11.06 14.01
N SER A 55 -10.19 11.82 14.38
CA SER A 55 -11.51 11.71 13.77
C SER A 55 -11.53 12.07 12.29
N LEU A 56 -10.89 13.18 11.92
CA LEU A 56 -10.78 13.62 10.52
C LEU A 56 -9.96 12.66 9.69
N THR A 57 -8.84 12.17 10.22
CA THR A 57 -7.98 11.20 9.56
C THR A 57 -8.74 9.93 9.22
N GLN A 58 -9.51 9.38 10.16
CA GLN A 58 -10.33 8.19 9.93
C GLN A 58 -11.38 8.42 8.85
N THR A 59 -12.12 9.52 8.94
CA THR A 59 -13.17 9.85 7.97
C THR A 59 -12.63 10.00 6.56
N LEU A 60 -11.57 10.79 6.39
CA LEU A 60 -10.99 11.06 5.08
C LEU A 60 -10.25 9.86 4.51
N LYS A 61 -9.63 9.03 5.36
CA LYS A 61 -9.06 7.76 4.92
C LYS A 61 -10.15 6.88 4.29
N GLN A 62 -11.31 6.77 4.91
CA GLN A 62 -12.44 6.02 4.36
C GLN A 62 -12.92 6.62 3.03
N GLU A 63 -13.02 7.93 2.92
CA GLU A 63 -13.38 8.61 1.67
C GLU A 63 -12.37 8.35 0.55
N ILE A 64 -11.06 8.40 0.86
CA ILE A 64 -10.00 8.08 -0.10
C ILE A 64 -10.11 6.63 -0.57
N LEU A 65 -10.27 5.68 0.34
CA LEU A 65 -10.41 4.27 -0.02
C LEU A 65 -11.68 4.03 -0.86
N ASN A 66 -12.79 4.66 -0.52
CA ASN A 66 -14.03 4.60 -1.29
C ASN A 66 -13.88 5.18 -2.70
N LYS A 67 -13.19 6.32 -2.83
CA LYS A 67 -12.85 6.93 -4.13
C LYS A 67 -12.11 5.95 -5.05
N HIS A 68 -11.22 5.15 -4.47
CA HIS A 68 -10.46 4.12 -5.18
C HIS A 68 -11.17 2.76 -5.23
N GLN A 69 -12.46 2.69 -4.88
CA GLN A 69 -13.29 1.49 -4.92
C GLN A 69 -12.72 0.32 -4.10
N THR A 70 -12.11 0.64 -2.96
CA THR A 70 -11.54 -0.33 -2.02
C THR A 70 -12.01 -0.05 -0.60
N ASN A 71 -11.53 -0.84 0.36
CA ASN A 71 -11.83 -0.70 1.79
C ASN A 71 -10.59 -1.06 2.64
N ASP A 72 -10.69 -0.85 3.95
CA ASP A 72 -9.60 -1.14 4.89
C ASP A 72 -9.09 -2.59 4.80
N SER A 73 -9.98 -3.57 4.69
CA SER A 73 -9.59 -4.98 4.63
C SER A 73 -8.76 -5.30 3.40
N ILE A 74 -9.19 -4.83 2.23
CA ILE A 74 -8.47 -5.02 0.96
C ILE A 74 -7.16 -4.24 0.95
N PHE A 75 -7.16 -3.03 1.49
CA PHE A 75 -5.96 -2.19 1.60
C PHE A 75 -4.89 -2.84 2.50
N LEU A 76 -5.29 -3.40 3.65
CA LEU A 76 -4.39 -4.14 4.54
C LEU A 76 -3.82 -5.40 3.85
N LEU A 77 -4.66 -6.16 3.15
CA LEU A 77 -4.20 -7.33 2.39
C LEU A 77 -3.19 -6.94 1.29
N ALA A 78 -3.42 -5.83 0.61
CA ALA A 78 -2.49 -5.30 -0.38
C ALA A 78 -1.17 -4.87 0.26
N GLY A 79 -1.22 -4.21 1.41
CA GLY A 79 -0.04 -3.85 2.20
C GLY A 79 0.80 -5.08 2.57
N ASP A 80 0.17 -6.11 3.09
CA ASP A 80 0.83 -7.38 3.43
C ASP A 80 1.45 -8.05 2.18
N TYR A 81 0.72 -8.03 1.07
CA TYR A 81 1.20 -8.58 -0.21
C TYR A 81 2.49 -7.89 -0.67
N TYR A 82 2.54 -6.56 -0.64
CA TYR A 82 3.71 -5.79 -1.08
C TYR A 82 4.85 -5.79 -0.07
N ASN A 83 4.58 -5.86 1.22
CA ASN A 83 5.60 -5.98 2.26
C ASN A 83 6.45 -7.25 2.12
N LEU A 84 5.89 -8.31 1.54
CA LEU A 84 6.62 -9.55 1.24
C LEU A 84 7.36 -9.51 -0.11
N ARG A 85 7.24 -8.42 -0.86
CA ARG A 85 7.82 -8.26 -2.21
C ARG A 85 8.57 -6.93 -2.34
N PRO A 86 9.79 -6.85 -1.80
CA PRO A 86 10.55 -5.58 -1.72
C PRO A 86 10.74 -4.88 -3.06
N GLU A 87 10.92 -5.62 -4.15
CA GLU A 87 11.10 -5.05 -5.49
C GLU A 87 9.83 -4.35 -6.00
N MET A 88 8.67 -4.94 -5.73
CA MET A 88 7.38 -4.34 -6.09
C MET A 88 7.06 -3.13 -5.20
N LEU A 89 7.37 -3.23 -3.91
CA LEU A 89 7.20 -2.12 -2.96
C LEU A 89 8.06 -0.91 -3.37
N GLU A 90 9.32 -1.14 -3.70
CA GLU A 90 10.24 -0.08 -4.21
C GLU A 90 9.67 0.60 -5.46
N LYS A 91 9.12 -0.18 -6.39
CA LYS A 91 8.47 0.36 -7.59
C LYS A 91 7.28 1.26 -7.25
N ILE A 92 6.45 0.84 -6.30
CA ILE A 92 5.30 1.64 -5.81
C ILE A 92 5.80 2.93 -5.16
N GLU A 93 6.81 2.87 -4.31
CA GLU A 93 7.40 4.04 -3.65
C GLU A 93 7.94 5.06 -4.67
N ARG A 94 8.60 4.60 -5.72
CA ARG A 94 9.05 5.48 -6.82
C ARG A 94 7.88 6.14 -7.55
N MET A 95 6.81 5.40 -7.82
CA MET A 95 5.61 5.98 -8.44
C MET A 95 4.94 7.02 -7.55
N VAL A 96 4.94 6.84 -6.23
CA VAL A 96 4.44 7.84 -5.26
C VAL A 96 5.29 9.10 -5.31
N ILE A 97 6.61 8.96 -5.25
CA ILE A 97 7.55 10.09 -5.33
C ILE A 97 7.36 10.86 -6.64
N ASP A 98 7.28 10.18 -7.76
CA ASP A 98 7.08 10.79 -9.08
C ASP A 98 5.75 11.58 -9.14
N LYS A 99 4.69 11.04 -8.56
CA LYS A 99 3.38 11.73 -8.48
C LYS A 99 3.45 12.99 -7.61
N ILE A 100 4.11 12.92 -6.46
CA ILE A 100 4.28 14.07 -5.56
C ILE A 100 5.12 15.15 -6.23
N GLU A 101 6.23 14.79 -6.85
CA GLU A 101 7.12 15.74 -7.55
C GLU A 101 6.44 16.40 -8.75
N SER A 102 5.64 15.65 -9.52
CA SER A 102 4.92 16.19 -10.66
C SER A 102 3.84 17.21 -10.27
N GLN A 103 3.23 17.03 -9.11
CA GLN A 103 2.19 17.94 -8.59
C GLN A 103 2.76 19.15 -7.86
N SER A 104 3.98 19.07 -7.35
CA SER A 104 4.66 20.17 -6.65
C SER A 104 5.42 21.11 -7.57
N LYS A 105 5.56 20.81 -8.86
CA LYS A 105 6.11 21.76 -9.83
C LYS A 105 5.12 22.89 -10.07
N PRO A 106 5.47 24.16 -9.75
CA PRO A 106 4.62 25.29 -10.13
C PRO A 106 4.52 25.32 -11.65
N ASP A 107 3.30 25.42 -12.15
CA ASP A 107 3.03 25.67 -13.55
C ASP A 107 3.83 26.91 -13.98
N SER A 108 4.88 26.71 -14.78
CA SER A 108 5.68 27.80 -15.35
C SER A 108 4.89 28.66 -16.36
N SER A 109 3.60 28.38 -16.52
CA SER A 109 2.71 29.13 -17.42
C SER A 109 2.07 30.35 -16.79
N THR A 110 2.23 30.59 -15.48
CA THR A 110 1.58 31.72 -14.79
C THR A 110 2.52 32.93 -14.54
N ILE A 111 3.76 32.89 -15.00
CA ILE A 111 4.66 34.06 -14.93
C ILE A 111 4.89 34.58 -16.34
N ARG A 112 3.85 35.16 -16.93
CA ARG A 112 3.93 36.10 -18.02
C ARG A 112 2.93 37.21 -17.79
N ASN A 113 3.34 38.17 -17.02
CA ASN A 113 2.94 39.60 -17.13
C ASN A 113 4.06 40.45 -16.62
#